data_b1b9e423e56bad15a62d985ab90744fa
#
_entry.id   b1b9e423e56bad15a62d985ab90744fa
#
_cell.length_a   1.000
_cell.length_b   1.000
_cell.length_c   1.000
_cell.angle_alpha   90.00
_cell.angle_beta   90.00
_cell.angle_gamma   90.00
#
_symmetry.space_group_name_H-M   'P 1'
#
loop_
_entity.id
_entity.type
_entity.pdbx_description
1 polymer ?
#
loop_
_entity_poly.entity_id
_entity_poly.type
_entity_poly.pdbx_seq_one_letter_code
_entity_poly.pdbx_strand_id
1 'polypeptide(L)'
;MQKNQQLVSLLAGEISKAIRGKQEAVVMLLTALLSEGHILIEDVPGVGKTTLAMALGRATGLSFRRAQFTPDVMASDITGFTMYNKDENRFEYRSGLVMTNILLADEINRTSPKTQSALLEAMEEKRVTVDGVVRPLPSPFIVIATQNSQGYVGTFPLPEAQLDRFQMRISMGYPTVEQEAEIMQDRLYGNPADEIQSVMTAEQLANCIDEVKQVIFAESLCQYVARLAAATRTHPAVQLGASPRASIALMNASRAYAFICGRDYVVPEDIVRLIQPVFSHRIALRQEIRMKKQTVEDVLRDVLASVPAPVKSR
;
A
#
# COMPACT_ATOMS: atom_id res chain seq x y z
N MET A 1 -6.28 -23.04 -4.71
CA MET A 1 -5.57 -21.98 -5.46
C MET A 1 -6.34 -21.47 -6.66
N GLN A 2 -6.65 -22.22 -7.72
CA GLN A 2 -7.37 -21.69 -8.91
C GLN A 2 -8.68 -20.96 -8.59
N LYS A 3 -9.54 -21.50 -7.72
CA LYS A 3 -10.82 -20.86 -7.32
C LYS A 3 -10.61 -19.49 -6.68
N ASN A 4 -9.60 -19.37 -5.80
CA ASN A 4 -9.29 -18.12 -5.11
C ASN A 4 -8.61 -17.10 -6.04
N GLN A 5 -7.80 -17.55 -7.01
CA GLN A 5 -7.25 -16.69 -8.06
C GLN A 5 -8.37 -16.10 -8.95
N GLN A 6 -9.37 -16.90 -9.32
CA GLN A 6 -10.55 -16.42 -10.04
C GLN A 6 -11.35 -15.39 -9.21
N LEU A 7 -11.48 -15.61 -7.90
CA LEU A 7 -12.16 -14.69 -7.01
C LEU A 7 -11.44 -13.34 -6.93
N VAL A 8 -10.08 -13.35 -6.88
CA VAL A 8 -9.27 -12.12 -6.93
C VAL A 8 -9.41 -11.41 -8.28
N SER A 9 -9.51 -12.16 -9.38
CA SER A 9 -9.77 -11.57 -10.70
C SER A 9 -11.15 -10.90 -10.77
N LEU A 10 -12.18 -11.51 -10.19
CA LEU A 10 -13.51 -10.89 -10.06
C LEU A 10 -13.46 -9.63 -9.20
N LEU A 11 -12.72 -9.67 -8.08
CA LEU A 11 -12.51 -8.51 -7.21
C LEU A 11 -11.84 -7.35 -7.96
N ALA A 12 -10.78 -7.64 -8.75
CA ALA A 12 -10.12 -6.64 -9.57
C ALA A 12 -11.07 -6.02 -10.60
N GLY A 13 -11.88 -6.85 -11.25
CA GLY A 13 -12.90 -6.41 -12.20
C GLY A 13 -13.95 -5.51 -11.57
N GLU A 14 -14.42 -5.85 -10.37
CA GLU A 14 -15.44 -5.08 -9.64
C GLU A 14 -14.89 -3.70 -9.23
N ILE A 15 -13.67 -3.64 -8.66
CA ILE A 15 -13.02 -2.38 -8.30
C ILE A 15 -12.79 -1.50 -9.54
N SER A 16 -12.43 -2.11 -10.67
CA SER A 16 -12.15 -1.39 -11.93
C SER A 16 -13.35 -0.68 -12.51
N LYS A 17 -14.58 -1.07 -12.15
CA LYS A 17 -15.81 -0.36 -12.57
C LYS A 17 -15.86 1.08 -12.04
N ALA A 18 -15.34 1.32 -10.83
CA ALA A 18 -15.32 2.64 -10.21
C ALA A 18 -14.15 3.53 -10.66
N ILE A 19 -13.10 2.93 -11.23
CA ILE A 19 -11.83 3.61 -11.52
C ILE A 19 -11.43 3.35 -12.97
N ARG A 20 -11.90 4.19 -13.86
CA ARG A 20 -11.61 4.09 -15.31
C ARG A 20 -10.13 4.24 -15.59
N GLY A 21 -9.58 3.35 -16.40
CA GLY A 21 -8.20 3.43 -16.92
C GLY A 21 -7.08 3.26 -15.88
N LYS A 22 -7.39 2.82 -14.65
CA LYS A 22 -6.42 2.67 -13.55
C LYS A 22 -6.20 1.21 -13.13
N GLN A 23 -6.24 0.27 -14.08
CA GLN A 23 -6.07 -1.16 -13.82
C GLN A 23 -4.75 -1.46 -13.10
N GLU A 24 -3.68 -0.74 -13.43
CA GLU A 24 -2.39 -0.90 -12.75
C GLU A 24 -2.49 -0.56 -11.25
N ALA A 25 -3.15 0.55 -10.89
CA ALA A 25 -3.34 0.94 -9.49
C ALA A 25 -4.21 -0.09 -8.75
N VAL A 26 -5.22 -0.68 -9.39
CA VAL A 26 -6.03 -1.76 -8.82
C VAL A 26 -5.18 -3.00 -8.55
N VAL A 27 -4.36 -3.41 -9.51
CA VAL A 27 -3.46 -4.57 -9.36
C VAL A 27 -2.45 -4.33 -8.22
N MET A 28 -1.84 -3.13 -8.15
CA MET A 28 -0.90 -2.79 -7.08
C MET A 28 -1.58 -2.74 -5.70
N LEU A 29 -2.81 -2.20 -5.61
CA LEU A 29 -3.60 -2.21 -4.38
C LEU A 29 -3.90 -3.63 -3.91
N LEU A 30 -4.33 -4.52 -4.81
CA LEU A 30 -4.58 -5.92 -4.50
C LEU A 30 -3.29 -6.67 -4.15
N THR A 31 -2.17 -6.35 -4.79
CA THR A 31 -0.85 -6.89 -4.44
C THR A 31 -0.47 -6.52 -3.01
N ALA A 32 -0.67 -5.25 -2.62
CA ALA A 32 -0.44 -4.81 -1.24
C ALA A 32 -1.36 -5.52 -0.25
N LEU A 33 -2.66 -5.59 -0.53
CA LEU A 33 -3.65 -6.26 0.32
C LEU A 33 -3.32 -7.73 0.55
N LEU A 34 -3.06 -8.47 -0.53
CA LEU A 34 -2.78 -9.91 -0.49
C LEU A 34 -1.40 -10.24 0.11
N SER A 35 -0.46 -9.30 0.12
CA SER A 35 0.82 -9.43 0.83
C SER A 35 0.76 -8.90 2.27
N GLU A 36 -0.43 -8.60 2.81
CA GLU A 36 -0.65 -8.01 4.13
C GLU A 36 0.15 -6.72 4.36
N GLY A 37 0.42 -5.97 3.29
CA GLY A 37 1.17 -4.72 3.31
C GLY A 37 0.28 -3.49 3.24
N HIS A 38 0.86 -2.33 3.56
CA HIS A 38 0.22 -1.03 3.46
C HIS A 38 0.70 -0.30 2.22
N ILE A 39 -0.12 0.60 1.66
CA ILE A 39 0.20 1.30 0.42
C ILE A 39 0.20 2.81 0.62
N LEU A 40 1.18 3.48 0.04
CA LEU A 40 1.25 4.94 -0.04
C LEU A 40 0.94 5.38 -1.47
N ILE A 41 -0.08 6.21 -1.65
CA ILE A 41 -0.45 6.80 -2.93
C ILE A 41 0.05 8.25 -2.95
N GLU A 42 1.08 8.50 -3.74
CA GLU A 42 1.66 9.83 -3.90
C GLU A 42 1.24 10.42 -5.24
N ASP A 43 0.35 11.43 -5.20
CA ASP A 43 -0.21 11.97 -6.40
C ASP A 43 -0.85 13.36 -6.18
N VAL A 44 -1.20 14.01 -7.27
CA VAL A 44 -1.98 15.25 -7.26
C VAL A 44 -3.40 15.01 -6.71
N PRO A 45 -4.08 16.03 -6.18
CA PRO A 45 -5.49 15.92 -5.78
C PRO A 45 -6.41 15.58 -6.95
N GLY A 46 -7.52 14.88 -6.66
CA GLY A 46 -8.60 14.67 -7.64
C GLY A 46 -8.46 13.46 -8.59
N VAL A 47 -7.39 12.67 -8.50
CA VAL A 47 -7.16 11.52 -9.42
C VAL A 47 -7.90 10.23 -9.04
N GLY A 48 -8.79 10.25 -8.03
CA GLY A 48 -9.61 9.09 -7.67
C GLY A 48 -9.06 8.22 -6.52
N LYS A 49 -8.07 8.70 -5.74
CA LYS A 49 -7.50 7.96 -4.59
C LYS A 49 -8.56 7.46 -3.61
N THR A 50 -9.49 8.34 -3.22
CA THR A 50 -10.59 8.01 -2.33
C THR A 50 -11.55 7.00 -2.95
N THR A 51 -11.87 7.15 -4.23
CA THR A 51 -12.75 6.24 -4.96
C THR A 51 -12.17 4.82 -5.02
N LEU A 52 -10.85 4.70 -5.26
CA LEU A 52 -10.15 3.42 -5.26
C LEU A 52 -10.24 2.70 -3.91
N ALA A 53 -9.99 3.42 -2.81
CA ALA A 53 -10.06 2.86 -1.46
C ALA A 53 -11.50 2.46 -1.05
N MET A 54 -12.49 3.29 -1.40
CA MET A 54 -13.91 2.98 -1.17
C MET A 54 -14.37 1.77 -1.99
N ALA A 55 -13.94 1.67 -3.24
CA ALA A 55 -14.24 0.56 -4.12
C ALA A 55 -13.72 -0.77 -3.53
N LEU A 56 -12.49 -0.77 -3.00
CA LEU A 56 -11.94 -1.93 -2.30
C LEU A 56 -12.80 -2.32 -1.09
N GLY A 57 -13.17 -1.37 -0.23
CA GLY A 57 -13.99 -1.64 0.95
C GLY A 57 -15.34 -2.26 0.60
N ARG A 58 -16.02 -1.71 -0.40
CA ARG A 58 -17.33 -2.24 -0.87
C ARG A 58 -17.19 -3.62 -1.48
N ALA A 59 -16.23 -3.81 -2.38
CA ALA A 59 -16.06 -5.06 -3.11
C ALA A 59 -15.61 -6.23 -2.22
N THR A 60 -14.95 -5.96 -1.10
CA THR A 60 -14.53 -6.97 -0.11
C THR A 60 -15.51 -7.16 1.04
N GLY A 61 -16.49 -6.28 1.20
CA GLY A 61 -17.39 -6.29 2.37
C GLY A 61 -16.71 -6.05 3.71
N LEU A 62 -15.45 -5.60 3.70
CA LEU A 62 -14.68 -5.31 4.90
C LEU A 62 -15.08 -3.96 5.52
N SER A 63 -14.84 -3.83 6.83
CA SER A 63 -15.03 -2.55 7.49
C SER A 63 -14.06 -1.51 6.93
N PHE A 64 -14.60 -0.34 6.55
CA PHE A 64 -13.86 0.75 5.95
C PHE A 64 -14.04 2.03 6.75
N ARG A 65 -12.93 2.73 7.02
CA ARG A 65 -12.94 4.08 7.57
C ARG A 65 -12.09 5.01 6.73
N ARG A 66 -12.55 6.24 6.58
CA ARG A 66 -11.78 7.33 5.99
C ARG A 66 -11.49 8.38 7.04
N ALA A 67 -10.27 8.83 7.11
CA ALA A 67 -9.85 9.95 7.95
C ALA A 67 -9.05 10.95 7.12
N GLN A 68 -9.45 12.21 7.14
CA GLN A 68 -8.66 13.32 6.62
C GLN A 68 -7.67 13.72 7.70
N PHE A 69 -6.39 13.60 7.42
CA PHE A 69 -5.35 13.98 8.35
C PHE A 69 -5.10 15.48 8.27
N THR A 70 -5.45 16.17 9.35
CA THR A 70 -5.29 17.61 9.54
C THR A 70 -4.39 17.87 10.75
N PRO A 71 -3.86 19.08 10.96
CA PRO A 71 -2.98 19.37 12.10
C PRO A 71 -3.58 19.12 13.48
N ASP A 72 -4.90 19.15 13.59
CA ASP A 72 -5.67 18.93 14.82
C ASP A 72 -5.93 17.47 15.15
N VAL A 73 -5.70 16.52 14.21
CA VAL A 73 -5.83 15.07 14.49
C VAL A 73 -4.76 14.63 15.48
N MET A 74 -5.20 14.00 16.57
CA MET A 74 -4.34 13.55 17.67
C MET A 74 -4.01 12.05 17.57
N ALA A 75 -2.96 11.61 18.24
CA ALA A 75 -2.61 10.19 18.33
C ALA A 75 -3.73 9.35 18.98
N SER A 76 -4.47 9.92 19.94
CA SER A 76 -5.64 9.29 20.56
C SER A 76 -6.80 9.07 19.60
N ASP A 77 -6.94 9.89 18.55
CA ASP A 77 -7.96 9.65 17.52
C ASP A 77 -7.59 8.41 16.68
N ILE A 78 -6.29 8.15 16.52
CA ILE A 78 -5.79 6.98 15.80
C ILE A 78 -5.98 5.70 16.63
N THR A 79 -5.48 5.69 17.86
CA THR A 79 -5.42 4.48 18.72
C THR A 79 -6.68 4.26 19.54
N GLY A 80 -7.48 5.29 19.74
CA GLY A 80 -8.54 5.33 20.73
C GLY A 80 -8.04 5.81 22.10
N PHE A 81 -8.98 5.97 23.01
CA PHE A 81 -8.74 6.43 24.37
C PHE A 81 -9.79 5.86 25.32
N THR A 82 -9.49 5.86 26.61
CA THR A 82 -10.45 5.47 27.64
C THR A 82 -11.11 6.72 28.21
N MET A 83 -12.43 6.69 28.37
CA MET A 83 -13.19 7.72 29.01
C MET A 83 -14.07 7.14 30.12
N TYR A 84 -14.34 7.94 31.14
CA TYR A 84 -15.25 7.55 32.21
C TYR A 84 -16.71 7.74 31.77
N ASN A 85 -17.47 6.65 31.76
CA ASN A 85 -18.90 6.67 31.53
C ASN A 85 -19.63 6.86 32.87
N LYS A 86 -20.25 8.02 33.05
CA LYS A 86 -20.95 8.36 34.30
C LYS A 86 -22.22 7.52 34.51
N ASP A 87 -22.89 7.13 33.44
CA ASP A 87 -24.18 6.41 33.51
C ASP A 87 -23.95 4.94 33.96
N GLU A 88 -22.83 4.37 33.50
CA GLU A 88 -22.45 2.99 33.82
C GLU A 88 -21.42 2.89 34.96
N ASN A 89 -20.95 4.05 35.46
CA ASN A 89 -19.96 4.16 36.55
C ASN A 89 -18.69 3.33 36.27
N ARG A 90 -18.22 3.34 35.01
CA ARG A 90 -17.04 2.58 34.60
C ARG A 90 -16.23 3.32 33.52
N PHE A 91 -14.97 2.92 33.40
CA PHE A 91 -14.13 3.35 32.28
C PHE A 91 -14.45 2.53 31.03
N GLU A 92 -14.65 3.21 29.90
CA GLU A 92 -14.93 2.59 28.61
C GLU A 92 -13.88 3.01 27.57
N TYR A 93 -13.41 2.02 26.81
CA TYR A 93 -12.56 2.30 25.68
C TYR A 93 -13.38 2.78 24.48
N ARG A 94 -13.01 3.94 23.95
CA ARG A 94 -13.52 4.47 22.69
C ARG A 94 -12.53 4.13 21.58
N SER A 95 -12.99 3.32 20.60
CA SER A 95 -12.16 2.83 19.53
C SER A 95 -11.67 3.95 18.62
N GLY A 96 -10.35 3.96 18.32
CA GLY A 96 -9.75 4.87 17.37
C GLY A 96 -9.98 4.48 15.90
N LEU A 97 -9.42 5.28 15.01
CA LEU A 97 -9.57 5.13 13.57
C LEU A 97 -9.01 3.81 13.03
N VAL A 98 -7.95 3.27 13.65
CA VAL A 98 -7.31 2.02 13.21
C VAL A 98 -8.13 0.77 13.51
N MET A 99 -9.19 0.85 14.33
CA MET A 99 -10.07 -0.28 14.61
C MET A 99 -11.04 -0.53 13.43
N THR A 100 -10.47 -0.87 12.30
CA THR A 100 -11.15 -1.18 11.02
C THR A 100 -10.25 -2.09 10.18
N ASN A 101 -10.80 -2.76 9.17
CA ASN A 101 -9.99 -3.56 8.24
C ASN A 101 -9.25 -2.69 7.22
N ILE A 102 -9.92 -1.67 6.69
CA ILE A 102 -9.38 -0.77 5.68
C ILE A 102 -9.45 0.65 6.23
N LEU A 103 -8.30 1.30 6.39
CA LEU A 103 -8.20 2.71 6.75
C LEU A 103 -7.64 3.49 5.56
N LEU A 104 -8.43 4.43 5.04
CA LEU A 104 -7.93 5.48 4.15
C LEU A 104 -7.45 6.65 5.00
N ALA A 105 -6.14 6.81 5.10
CA ALA A 105 -5.47 7.92 5.77
C ALA A 105 -5.14 9.02 4.74
N ASP A 106 -6.07 9.96 4.57
CA ASP A 106 -5.97 10.99 3.52
C ASP A 106 -5.05 12.13 3.98
N GLU A 107 -4.07 12.49 3.15
CA GLU A 107 -3.08 13.56 3.39
C GLU A 107 -2.27 13.38 4.70
N ILE A 108 -1.70 12.18 4.90
CA ILE A 108 -0.96 11.81 6.13
C ILE A 108 0.16 12.80 6.50
N ASN A 109 0.73 13.50 5.51
CA ASN A 109 1.79 14.48 5.71
C ASN A 109 1.32 15.82 6.27
N ARG A 110 0.00 16.01 6.52
CA ARG A 110 -0.55 17.26 7.13
C ARG A 110 -0.70 17.18 8.64
N THR A 111 -0.60 16.01 9.23
CA THR A 111 -0.71 15.84 10.69
C THR A 111 0.66 15.86 11.37
N SER A 112 0.66 15.97 12.70
CA SER A 112 1.87 16.01 13.51
C SER A 112 2.69 14.72 13.43
N PRO A 113 4.03 14.77 13.60
CA PRO A 113 4.87 13.57 13.65
C PRO A 113 4.45 12.57 14.71
N LYS A 114 3.87 13.03 15.84
CA LYS A 114 3.35 12.17 16.91
C LYS A 114 2.17 11.33 16.43
N THR A 115 1.25 11.95 15.71
CA THR A 115 0.08 11.27 15.13
C THR A 115 0.47 10.31 14.02
N GLN A 116 1.41 10.72 13.15
CA GLN A 116 1.99 9.83 12.14
C GLN A 116 2.62 8.59 12.79
N SER A 117 3.42 8.78 13.86
CA SER A 117 4.06 7.67 14.56
C SER A 117 3.05 6.69 15.17
N ALA A 118 1.95 7.17 15.73
CA ALA A 118 0.89 6.31 16.28
C ALA A 118 0.23 5.44 15.21
N LEU A 119 -0.03 6.00 14.01
CA LEU A 119 -0.55 5.21 12.89
C LEU A 119 0.47 4.16 12.42
N LEU A 120 1.72 4.58 12.24
CA LEU A 120 2.78 3.71 11.72
C LEU A 120 3.15 2.59 12.71
N GLU A 121 3.03 2.81 14.02
CA GLU A 121 3.17 1.77 15.04
C GLU A 121 2.03 0.75 14.93
N ALA A 122 0.78 1.23 14.83
CA ALA A 122 -0.38 0.36 14.64
C ALA A 122 -0.28 -0.49 13.35
N MET A 123 0.27 0.08 12.26
CA MET A 123 0.53 -0.65 11.01
C MET A 123 1.53 -1.79 11.20
N GLU A 124 2.60 -1.56 11.95
CA GLU A 124 3.67 -2.55 12.16
C GLU A 124 3.27 -3.63 13.15
N GLU A 125 2.74 -3.22 14.31
CA GLU A 125 2.43 -4.12 15.41
C GLU A 125 1.09 -4.86 15.23
N LYS A 126 0.22 -4.42 14.30
CA LYS A 126 -1.17 -4.92 14.09
C LYS A 126 -2.00 -4.93 15.38
N ARG A 127 -1.66 -4.02 16.31
CA ARG A 127 -2.32 -3.83 17.62
C ARG A 127 -2.12 -2.41 18.12
N VAL A 128 -2.92 -2.01 19.09
CA VAL A 128 -2.73 -0.76 19.84
C VAL A 128 -2.69 -1.07 21.33
N THR A 129 -1.94 -0.27 22.08
CA THR A 129 -1.91 -0.35 23.55
C THR A 129 -2.46 0.95 24.12
N VAL A 130 -3.58 0.86 24.84
CA VAL A 130 -4.22 2.02 25.49
C VAL A 130 -4.43 1.67 26.97
N ASP A 131 -3.91 2.52 27.85
CA ASP A 131 -3.95 2.34 29.32
C ASP A 131 -3.45 0.96 29.78
N GLY A 132 -2.35 0.49 29.17
CA GLY A 132 -1.75 -0.80 29.47
C GLY A 132 -2.50 -2.03 28.92
N VAL A 133 -3.63 -1.83 28.23
CA VAL A 133 -4.39 -2.91 27.61
C VAL A 133 -4.07 -3.01 26.13
N VAL A 134 -3.57 -4.18 25.72
CA VAL A 134 -3.28 -4.51 24.31
C VAL A 134 -4.58 -4.89 23.60
N ARG A 135 -4.83 -4.26 22.46
CA ARG A 135 -6.00 -4.50 21.61
C ARG A 135 -5.55 -4.84 20.20
N PRO A 136 -5.78 -6.08 19.71
CA PRO A 136 -5.47 -6.45 18.34
C PRO A 136 -6.34 -5.66 17.35
N LEU A 137 -5.78 -5.36 16.19
CA LEU A 137 -6.54 -4.77 15.08
C LEU A 137 -7.33 -5.85 14.34
N PRO A 138 -8.43 -5.48 13.66
CA PRO A 138 -9.14 -6.39 12.77
C PRO A 138 -8.21 -7.00 11.70
N SER A 139 -8.38 -8.28 11.36
CA SER A 139 -7.60 -8.95 10.32
C SER A 139 -8.51 -9.29 9.13
N PRO A 140 -8.07 -9.06 7.88
CA PRO A 140 -6.85 -8.33 7.51
C PRO A 140 -6.95 -6.83 7.84
N PHE A 141 -5.80 -6.18 8.06
CA PHE A 141 -5.70 -4.74 8.27
C PHE A 141 -4.80 -4.10 7.21
N ILE A 142 -5.34 -3.15 6.46
CA ILE A 142 -4.59 -2.38 5.47
C ILE A 142 -4.81 -0.88 5.65
N VAL A 143 -3.72 -0.13 5.60
CA VAL A 143 -3.74 1.33 5.49
C VAL A 143 -3.45 1.72 4.05
N ILE A 144 -4.32 2.52 3.48
CA ILE A 144 -4.13 3.21 2.21
C ILE A 144 -3.86 4.67 2.60
N ALA A 145 -2.59 5.05 2.66
CA ALA A 145 -2.23 6.43 2.96
C ALA A 145 -2.10 7.22 1.67
N THR A 146 -2.51 8.49 1.72
CA THR A 146 -2.26 9.41 0.61
C THR A 146 -1.37 10.55 1.04
N GLN A 147 -0.53 11.03 0.15
CA GLN A 147 0.16 12.29 0.29
C GLN A 147 0.17 13.04 -1.03
N ASN A 148 0.21 14.36 -0.96
CA ASN A 148 0.37 15.20 -2.14
C ASN A 148 1.86 15.38 -2.42
N SER A 149 2.27 15.16 -3.68
CA SER A 149 3.66 15.25 -4.13
C SER A 149 4.20 16.68 -4.15
N GLN A 150 3.32 17.68 -4.16
CA GLN A 150 3.73 19.08 -4.09
C GLN A 150 3.80 19.53 -2.63
N GLY A 151 4.97 20.07 -2.24
CA GLY A 151 5.22 20.56 -0.88
C GLY A 151 4.36 21.78 -0.57
N TYR A 152 3.20 21.57 0.03
CA TYR A 152 2.39 22.65 0.59
C TYR A 152 2.99 23.15 1.90
N VAL A 153 2.90 24.45 2.13
CA VAL A 153 3.25 25.06 3.43
C VAL A 153 2.42 24.40 4.54
N GLY A 154 3.09 23.98 5.62
CA GLY A 154 2.40 23.33 6.75
C GLY A 154 2.30 21.80 6.65
N THR A 155 3.12 21.16 5.81
CA THR A 155 3.24 19.69 5.77
C THR A 155 4.46 19.20 6.56
N PHE A 156 4.33 18.02 7.15
CA PHE A 156 5.38 17.27 7.84
C PHE A 156 5.74 16.04 7.00
N PRO A 157 6.82 16.08 6.20
CA PRO A 157 7.21 14.94 5.38
C PRO A 157 7.52 13.73 6.27
N LEU A 158 7.15 12.54 5.78
CA LEU A 158 7.49 11.29 6.44
C LEU A 158 9.01 11.03 6.30
N PRO A 159 9.74 10.80 7.40
CA PRO A 159 11.14 10.33 7.34
C PRO A 159 11.27 8.99 6.61
N GLU A 160 12.46 8.71 6.05
CA GLU A 160 12.76 7.47 5.31
C GLU A 160 12.43 6.21 6.13
N ALA A 161 12.76 6.22 7.44
CA ALA A 161 12.46 5.10 8.34
C ALA A 161 10.95 4.84 8.53
N GLN A 162 10.12 5.84 8.34
CA GLN A 162 8.67 5.73 8.39
C GLN A 162 8.10 5.29 7.03
N LEU A 163 8.66 5.78 5.94
CA LEU A 163 8.31 5.34 4.59
C LEU A 163 8.58 3.85 4.38
N ASP A 164 9.62 3.29 4.99
CA ASP A 164 9.97 1.85 4.91
C ASP A 164 8.87 0.91 5.44
N ARG A 165 7.89 1.43 6.20
CA ARG A 165 6.75 0.66 6.71
C ARG A 165 5.65 0.42 5.66
N PHE A 166 5.61 1.23 4.61
CA PHE A 166 4.71 0.98 3.49
C PHE A 166 5.28 -0.10 2.57
N GLN A 167 4.45 -1.08 2.22
CA GLN A 167 4.80 -2.15 1.29
C GLN A 167 5.24 -1.61 -0.06
N MET A 168 4.46 -0.67 -0.58
CA MET A 168 4.74 -0.02 -1.87
C MET A 168 4.24 1.41 -1.90
N ARG A 169 4.88 2.20 -2.77
CA ARG A 169 4.45 3.54 -3.15
C ARG A 169 4.05 3.52 -4.61
N ILE A 170 2.86 4.04 -4.90
CA ILE A 170 2.33 4.15 -6.27
C ILE A 170 1.86 5.57 -6.58
N SER A 171 1.75 5.85 -7.88
CA SER A 171 1.03 7.00 -8.43
C SER A 171 -0.05 6.51 -9.38
N MET A 172 -1.18 7.19 -9.41
CA MET A 172 -2.28 6.91 -10.34
C MET A 172 -2.18 7.78 -11.60
N GLY A 173 -1.58 8.96 -11.47
CA GLY A 173 -1.48 9.96 -12.54
C GLY A 173 -2.84 10.50 -13.00
N TYR A 174 -2.81 11.48 -13.89
CA TYR A 174 -4.02 11.99 -14.51
C TYR A 174 -4.64 10.94 -15.46
N PRO A 175 -5.96 10.94 -15.64
CA PRO A 175 -6.61 10.18 -16.72
C PRO A 175 -6.17 10.72 -18.10
N THR A 176 -6.27 9.91 -19.14
CA THR A 176 -6.20 10.41 -20.53
C THR A 176 -7.47 11.20 -20.85
N VAL A 177 -7.44 11.96 -21.96
CA VAL A 177 -8.61 12.75 -22.40
C VAL A 177 -9.84 11.85 -22.61
N GLU A 178 -9.64 10.67 -23.17
CA GLU A 178 -10.70 9.68 -23.41
C GLU A 178 -11.25 9.14 -22.09
N GLN A 179 -10.37 8.79 -21.14
CA GLN A 179 -10.76 8.32 -19.81
C GLN A 179 -11.50 9.40 -19.01
N GLU A 180 -11.06 10.66 -19.12
CA GLU A 180 -11.74 11.78 -18.45
C GLU A 180 -13.15 12.02 -19.02
N ALA A 181 -13.30 11.89 -20.35
CA ALA A 181 -14.60 11.96 -21.00
C ALA A 181 -15.54 10.82 -20.54
N GLU A 182 -15.03 9.58 -20.44
CA GLU A 182 -15.77 8.44 -19.89
C GLU A 182 -16.20 8.67 -18.43
N ILE A 183 -15.29 9.20 -17.59
CA ILE A 183 -15.61 9.53 -16.19
C ILE A 183 -16.74 10.55 -16.11
N MET A 184 -16.72 11.58 -16.96
CA MET A 184 -17.81 12.57 -17.02
C MET A 184 -19.13 11.94 -17.46
N GLN A 185 -19.11 11.07 -18.48
CA GLN A 185 -20.31 10.35 -18.94
C GLN A 185 -20.89 9.46 -17.86
N ASP A 186 -20.07 8.67 -17.15
CA ASP A 186 -20.52 7.83 -16.04
C ASP A 186 -21.21 8.69 -14.95
N ARG A 187 -20.71 9.87 -14.68
CA ARG A 187 -21.25 10.79 -13.68
C ARG A 187 -22.61 11.43 -14.06
N LEU A 188 -22.97 11.43 -15.33
CA LEU A 188 -24.29 11.89 -15.76
C LEU A 188 -25.41 10.96 -15.27
N TYR A 189 -25.10 9.66 -15.11
CA TYR A 189 -26.09 8.63 -14.74
C TYR A 189 -25.98 8.17 -13.29
N GLY A 190 -24.95 8.61 -12.56
CA GLY A 190 -24.75 8.26 -11.16
C GLY A 190 -23.29 8.21 -10.76
N ASN A 191 -23.00 7.60 -9.61
CA ASN A 191 -21.64 7.37 -9.17
C ASN A 191 -21.31 5.86 -9.31
N PRO A 192 -20.45 5.43 -10.26
CA PRO A 192 -20.13 4.02 -10.45
C PRO A 192 -19.65 3.30 -9.17
N ALA A 193 -19.04 4.05 -8.23
CA ALA A 193 -18.63 3.50 -6.95
C ALA A 193 -19.83 3.04 -6.09
N ASP A 194 -21.03 3.57 -6.30
CA ASP A 194 -22.22 3.19 -5.54
C ASP A 194 -22.83 1.87 -6.02
N GLU A 195 -22.50 1.44 -7.24
CA GLU A 195 -22.96 0.21 -7.86
C GLU A 195 -22.10 -1.01 -7.52
N ILE A 196 -20.95 -0.79 -6.87
CA ILE A 196 -20.02 -1.86 -6.50
C ILE A 196 -20.70 -2.80 -5.49
N GLN A 197 -20.65 -4.09 -5.82
CA GLN A 197 -21.16 -5.16 -4.98
C GLN A 197 -20.02 -5.89 -4.28
N SER A 198 -20.30 -6.41 -3.08
CA SER A 198 -19.36 -7.31 -2.41
C SER A 198 -19.29 -8.63 -3.16
N VAL A 199 -18.09 -8.97 -3.66
CA VAL A 199 -17.82 -10.22 -4.40
C VAL A 199 -16.98 -11.20 -3.59
N MET A 200 -16.58 -10.80 -2.37
CA MET A 200 -15.70 -11.57 -1.51
C MET A 200 -16.06 -11.35 -0.04
N THR A 201 -15.97 -12.39 0.77
CA THR A 201 -16.09 -12.27 2.24
C THR A 201 -14.71 -12.09 2.89
N ALA A 202 -14.68 -11.65 4.15
CA ALA A 202 -13.44 -11.55 4.94
C ALA A 202 -12.72 -12.91 5.05
N GLU A 203 -13.46 -14.00 5.21
CA GLU A 203 -12.92 -15.37 5.27
C GLU A 203 -12.30 -15.79 3.94
N GLN A 204 -12.96 -15.50 2.82
CA GLN A 204 -12.42 -15.79 1.49
C GLN A 204 -11.14 -15.00 1.22
N LEU A 205 -11.08 -13.74 1.65
CA LEU A 205 -9.88 -12.93 1.52
C LEU A 205 -8.73 -13.48 2.39
N ALA A 206 -9.02 -13.89 3.64
CA ALA A 206 -8.02 -14.52 4.51
C ALA A 206 -7.46 -15.80 3.86
N ASN A 207 -8.32 -16.63 3.27
CA ASN A 207 -7.88 -17.83 2.53
C ASN A 207 -7.00 -17.48 1.32
N CYS A 208 -7.31 -16.40 0.58
CA CYS A 208 -6.44 -15.93 -0.50
C CYS A 208 -5.05 -15.50 0.02
N ILE A 209 -5.01 -14.77 1.13
CA ILE A 209 -3.76 -14.32 1.76
C ILE A 209 -2.92 -15.52 2.20
N ASP A 210 -3.53 -16.56 2.79
CA ASP A 210 -2.82 -17.76 3.21
C ASP A 210 -2.32 -18.59 2.01
N GLU A 211 -3.05 -18.65 0.91
CA GLU A 211 -2.57 -19.27 -0.33
C GLU A 211 -1.42 -18.48 -0.97
N VAL A 212 -1.41 -17.16 -0.90
CA VAL A 212 -0.27 -16.34 -1.36
C VAL A 212 1.02 -16.69 -0.63
N LYS A 213 0.96 -17.00 0.67
CA LYS A 213 2.13 -17.43 1.47
C LYS A 213 2.70 -18.75 0.98
N GLN A 214 1.92 -19.56 0.23
CA GLN A 214 2.33 -20.84 -0.32
C GLN A 214 2.87 -20.73 -1.76
N VAL A 215 2.75 -19.56 -2.40
CA VAL A 215 3.33 -19.33 -3.74
C VAL A 215 4.84 -19.54 -3.68
N ILE A 216 5.35 -20.37 -4.57
CA ILE A 216 6.76 -20.76 -4.60
C ILE A 216 7.64 -19.57 -4.96
N PHE A 217 8.63 -19.30 -4.10
CA PHE A 217 9.68 -18.31 -4.35
C PHE A 217 11.02 -19.04 -4.33
N ALA A 218 11.61 -19.29 -5.51
CA ALA A 218 12.81 -20.09 -5.65
C ALA A 218 14.02 -19.43 -4.95
N GLU A 219 14.97 -20.23 -4.46
CA GLU A 219 16.19 -19.74 -3.82
C GLU A 219 17.01 -18.83 -4.74
N SER A 220 17.07 -19.13 -6.04
CA SER A 220 17.71 -18.28 -7.04
C SER A 220 17.11 -16.89 -7.14
N LEU A 221 15.80 -16.74 -6.89
CA LEU A 221 15.12 -15.44 -6.80
C LEU A 221 15.44 -14.74 -5.48
N CYS A 222 15.59 -15.45 -4.37
CA CYS A 222 16.08 -14.87 -3.11
C CYS A 222 17.46 -14.22 -3.30
N GLN A 223 18.36 -14.95 -3.95
CA GLN A 223 19.71 -14.44 -4.27
C GLN A 223 19.66 -13.27 -5.26
N TYR A 224 18.74 -13.29 -6.22
CA TYR A 224 18.54 -12.19 -7.16
C TYR A 224 18.08 -10.93 -6.45
N VAL A 225 17.04 -11.00 -5.62
CA VAL A 225 16.54 -9.87 -4.80
C VAL A 225 17.63 -9.33 -3.88
N ALA A 226 18.41 -10.21 -3.23
CA ALA A 226 19.51 -9.81 -2.37
C ALA A 226 20.60 -9.05 -3.13
N ARG A 227 20.95 -9.50 -4.36
CA ARG A 227 21.90 -8.81 -5.24
C ARG A 227 21.39 -7.45 -5.71
N LEU A 228 20.10 -7.34 -6.07
CA LEU A 228 19.46 -6.07 -6.42
C LEU A 228 19.53 -5.09 -5.24
N ALA A 229 19.17 -5.53 -4.03
CA ALA A 229 19.26 -4.70 -2.83
C ALA A 229 20.71 -4.28 -2.53
N ALA A 230 21.69 -5.18 -2.64
CA ALA A 230 23.11 -4.88 -2.46
C ALA A 230 23.60 -3.85 -3.49
N ALA A 231 23.21 -3.99 -4.77
CA ALA A 231 23.54 -3.06 -5.83
C ALA A 231 23.03 -1.64 -5.55
N THR A 232 21.83 -1.49 -4.95
CA THR A 232 21.36 -0.16 -4.54
C THR A 232 22.23 0.47 -3.47
N ARG A 233 22.80 -0.32 -2.53
CA ARG A 233 23.64 0.19 -1.42
C ARG A 233 25.02 0.63 -1.88
N THR A 234 25.53 0.04 -2.96
CA THR A 234 26.86 0.34 -3.51
C THR A 234 26.79 1.33 -4.69
N HIS A 235 25.62 1.71 -5.14
CA HIS A 235 25.45 2.62 -6.27
C HIS A 235 25.96 4.03 -5.95
N PRO A 236 26.80 4.65 -6.81
CA PRO A 236 27.43 5.96 -6.54
C PRO A 236 26.45 7.09 -6.22
N ALA A 237 25.28 7.07 -6.83
CA ALA A 237 24.24 8.10 -6.64
C ALA A 237 23.45 7.95 -5.33
N VAL A 238 23.56 6.80 -4.64
CA VAL A 238 22.74 6.47 -3.48
C VAL A 238 23.45 6.83 -2.17
N GLN A 239 22.71 7.50 -1.28
CA GLN A 239 23.10 7.76 0.10
C GLN A 239 22.61 6.66 1.04
N LEU A 240 21.32 6.24 0.86
CA LEU A 240 20.68 5.15 1.60
C LEU A 240 20.05 4.19 0.59
N GLY A 241 20.51 2.94 0.57
CA GLY A 241 19.98 1.88 -0.29
C GLY A 241 18.90 1.04 0.39
N ALA A 242 18.33 0.10 -0.36
CA ALA A 242 17.25 -0.76 0.11
C ALA A 242 17.65 -1.59 1.33
N SER A 243 16.80 -1.60 2.37
CA SER A 243 16.99 -2.37 3.61
C SER A 243 16.66 -3.87 3.40
N PRO A 244 17.02 -4.78 4.34
CA PRO A 244 16.53 -6.15 4.33
C PRO A 244 14.99 -6.23 4.37
N ARG A 245 14.33 -5.28 5.05
CA ARG A 245 12.87 -5.14 5.06
C ARG A 245 12.33 -4.90 3.63
N ALA A 246 13.00 -4.07 2.83
CA ALA A 246 12.65 -3.85 1.43
C ALA A 246 12.74 -5.14 0.60
N SER A 247 13.77 -5.98 0.83
CA SER A 247 13.91 -7.27 0.15
C SER A 247 12.75 -8.23 0.49
N ILE A 248 12.36 -8.30 1.77
CA ILE A 248 11.22 -9.10 2.23
C ILE A 248 9.92 -8.55 1.64
N ALA A 249 9.74 -7.23 1.61
CA ALA A 249 8.59 -6.59 0.99
C ALA A 249 8.49 -6.94 -0.50
N LEU A 250 9.60 -6.89 -1.24
CA LEU A 250 9.62 -7.26 -2.67
C LEU A 250 9.28 -8.73 -2.88
N MET A 251 9.80 -9.63 -2.05
CA MET A 251 9.46 -11.06 -2.08
C MET A 251 7.96 -11.28 -1.87
N ASN A 252 7.37 -10.69 -0.81
CA ASN A 252 5.95 -10.85 -0.50
C ASN A 252 5.05 -10.25 -1.58
N ALA A 253 5.38 -9.07 -2.08
CA ALA A 253 4.67 -8.43 -3.19
C ALA A 253 4.74 -9.29 -4.47
N SER A 254 5.90 -9.88 -4.77
CA SER A 254 6.06 -10.76 -5.95
C SER A 254 5.21 -12.03 -5.85
N ARG A 255 5.08 -12.62 -4.66
CA ARG A 255 4.18 -13.77 -4.42
C ARG A 255 2.72 -13.38 -4.65
N ALA A 256 2.28 -12.25 -4.09
CA ALA A 256 0.92 -11.75 -4.25
C ALA A 256 0.62 -11.41 -5.73
N TYR A 257 1.56 -10.79 -6.42
CA TYR A 257 1.42 -10.48 -7.84
C TYR A 257 1.35 -11.75 -8.71
N ALA A 258 2.22 -12.73 -8.47
CA ALA A 258 2.17 -14.01 -9.18
C ALA A 258 0.82 -14.71 -8.98
N PHE A 259 0.27 -14.69 -7.75
CA PHE A 259 -1.05 -15.22 -7.43
C PHE A 259 -2.17 -14.50 -8.20
N ILE A 260 -2.16 -13.16 -8.28
CA ILE A 260 -3.10 -12.36 -9.08
C ILE A 260 -3.01 -12.74 -10.57
N CYS A 261 -1.80 -13.04 -11.06
CA CYS A 261 -1.58 -13.51 -12.43
C CYS A 261 -1.93 -14.99 -12.67
N GLY A 262 -2.55 -15.67 -11.70
CA GLY A 262 -2.98 -17.07 -11.82
C GLY A 262 -1.86 -18.11 -11.71
N ARG A 263 -0.70 -17.74 -11.14
CA ARG A 263 0.46 -18.61 -10.98
C ARG A 263 0.67 -19.01 -9.51
N ASP A 264 1.24 -20.17 -9.29
CA ASP A 264 1.66 -20.69 -7.98
C ASP A 264 3.18 -20.58 -7.76
N TYR A 265 3.88 -19.87 -8.65
CA TYR A 265 5.31 -19.56 -8.56
C TYR A 265 5.62 -18.17 -9.08
N VAL A 266 6.68 -17.57 -8.55
CA VAL A 266 7.20 -16.26 -8.96
C VAL A 266 8.21 -16.43 -10.09
N VAL A 267 8.21 -15.47 -11.02
CA VAL A 267 9.19 -15.35 -12.11
C VAL A 267 10.01 -14.06 -11.97
N PRO A 268 11.23 -14.00 -12.55
CA PRO A 268 12.07 -12.79 -12.45
C PRO A 268 11.37 -11.50 -12.91
N GLU A 269 10.49 -11.60 -13.89
CA GLU A 269 9.74 -10.48 -14.45
C GLU A 269 8.80 -9.84 -13.42
N ASP A 270 8.30 -10.60 -12.45
CA ASP A 270 7.49 -10.08 -11.35
C ASP A 270 8.31 -9.15 -10.46
N ILE A 271 9.56 -9.56 -10.17
CA ILE A 271 10.51 -8.77 -9.38
C ILE A 271 10.87 -7.48 -10.11
N VAL A 272 11.17 -7.56 -11.42
CA VAL A 272 11.47 -6.39 -12.26
C VAL A 272 10.29 -5.41 -12.29
N ARG A 273 9.06 -5.92 -12.37
CA ARG A 273 7.85 -5.08 -12.36
C ARG A 273 7.65 -4.37 -11.02
N LEU A 274 7.93 -5.04 -9.93
CA LEU A 274 7.61 -4.58 -8.58
C LEU A 274 8.74 -3.83 -7.87
N ILE A 275 9.96 -3.87 -8.40
CA ILE A 275 11.11 -3.22 -7.73
C ILE A 275 10.90 -1.72 -7.57
N GLN A 276 10.36 -1.04 -8.59
CA GLN A 276 10.11 0.40 -8.53
C GLN A 276 9.07 0.77 -7.46
N PRO A 277 7.83 0.25 -7.47
CA PRO A 277 6.84 0.58 -6.43
C PRO A 277 7.28 0.16 -5.02
N VAL A 278 8.13 -0.87 -4.88
CA VAL A 278 8.58 -1.36 -3.57
C VAL A 278 9.85 -0.66 -3.09
N PHE A 279 10.82 -0.36 -3.95
CA PHE A 279 12.12 0.20 -3.53
C PHE A 279 12.19 1.73 -3.62
N SER A 280 11.41 2.38 -4.49
CA SER A 280 11.61 3.81 -4.81
C SER A 280 11.50 4.74 -3.59
N HIS A 281 10.62 4.45 -2.64
CA HIS A 281 10.43 5.26 -1.42
C HIS A 281 11.39 4.89 -0.28
N ARG A 282 12.25 3.89 -0.49
CA ARG A 282 13.23 3.36 0.47
C ARG A 282 14.68 3.73 0.11
N ILE A 283 14.87 4.39 -1.03
CA ILE A 283 16.18 4.80 -1.54
C ILE A 283 16.30 6.31 -1.44
N ALA A 284 17.33 6.78 -0.74
CA ALA A 284 17.67 8.19 -0.70
C ALA A 284 18.90 8.47 -1.58
N LEU A 285 18.76 9.44 -2.49
CA LEU A 285 19.85 9.90 -3.34
C LEU A 285 20.72 10.93 -2.62
N ARG A 286 22.00 10.96 -2.96
CA ARG A 286 22.93 12.00 -2.52
C ARG A 286 22.46 13.37 -3.00
N GLN A 287 22.70 14.42 -2.22
CA GLN A 287 22.24 15.77 -2.52
C GLN A 287 22.76 16.29 -3.86
N GLU A 288 24.03 16.01 -4.18
CA GLU A 288 24.67 16.41 -5.44
C GLU A 288 23.98 15.79 -6.67
N ILE A 289 23.46 14.57 -6.52
CA ILE A 289 22.76 13.83 -7.57
C ILE A 289 21.34 14.38 -7.77
N ARG A 290 20.65 14.73 -6.67
CA ARG A 290 19.35 15.42 -6.74
C ARG A 290 19.43 16.75 -7.50
N MET A 291 20.53 17.50 -7.29
CA MET A 291 20.77 18.76 -8.03
C MET A 291 20.97 18.54 -9.53
N LYS A 292 21.47 17.35 -9.95
CA LYS A 292 21.61 16.96 -11.36
C LYS A 292 20.32 16.41 -11.98
N LYS A 293 19.19 16.45 -11.25
CA LYS A 293 17.86 15.94 -11.67
C LYS A 293 17.83 14.44 -11.97
N GLN A 294 18.82 13.66 -11.50
CA GLN A 294 18.73 12.20 -11.59
C GLN A 294 17.70 11.69 -10.59
N THR A 295 16.90 10.72 -11.00
CA THR A 295 15.78 10.18 -10.22
C THR A 295 16.14 8.82 -9.59
N VAL A 296 15.34 8.37 -8.63
CA VAL A 296 15.47 7.02 -8.06
C VAL A 296 15.15 5.96 -9.12
N GLU A 297 14.25 6.27 -10.04
CA GLU A 297 13.88 5.42 -11.16
C GLU A 297 15.07 5.16 -12.10
N ASP A 298 15.90 6.18 -12.35
CA ASP A 298 17.13 6.03 -13.15
C ASP A 298 18.12 5.09 -12.46
N VAL A 299 18.30 5.26 -11.14
CA VAL A 299 19.16 4.36 -10.33
C VAL A 299 18.65 2.92 -10.35
N LEU A 300 17.34 2.72 -10.20
CA LEU A 300 16.76 1.37 -10.24
C LEU A 300 16.93 0.73 -11.63
N ARG A 301 16.86 1.51 -12.70
CA ARG A 301 17.14 1.03 -14.07
C ARG A 301 18.59 0.58 -14.22
N ASP A 302 19.54 1.37 -13.70
CA ASP A 302 20.97 1.02 -13.71
C ASP A 302 21.24 -0.25 -12.88
N VAL A 303 20.60 -0.38 -11.72
CA VAL A 303 20.68 -1.57 -10.86
C VAL A 303 20.16 -2.80 -11.57
N LEU A 304 18.98 -2.72 -12.21
CA LEU A 304 18.42 -3.82 -12.99
C LEU A 304 19.32 -4.22 -14.16
N ALA A 305 19.94 -3.27 -14.84
CA ALA A 305 20.86 -3.54 -15.94
C ALA A 305 22.18 -4.20 -15.46
N SER A 306 22.62 -3.90 -14.25
CA SER A 306 23.87 -4.42 -13.70
C SER A 306 23.77 -5.81 -13.07
N VAL A 307 22.54 -6.25 -12.67
CA VAL A 307 22.32 -7.52 -11.98
C VAL A 307 21.53 -8.46 -12.90
N PRO A 308 22.17 -9.50 -13.47
CA PRO A 308 21.48 -10.41 -14.36
C PRO A 308 20.41 -11.22 -13.64
N ALA A 309 19.24 -11.33 -14.26
CA ALA A 309 18.16 -12.20 -13.78
C ALA A 309 18.58 -13.68 -13.87
N PRO A 310 18.12 -14.51 -12.93
CA PRO A 310 18.42 -15.95 -13.00
C PRO A 310 17.75 -16.57 -14.23
N VAL A 311 18.53 -17.32 -14.99
CA VAL A 311 18.03 -18.10 -16.13
C VAL A 311 17.27 -19.30 -15.58
N LYS A 312 16.11 -19.66 -16.15
CA LYS A 312 15.44 -20.91 -15.82
C LYS A 312 16.43 -22.08 -16.02
N SER A 313 16.86 -22.71 -14.93
CA SER A 313 17.44 -24.05 -15.05
C SER A 313 16.33 -24.97 -15.56
N ARG A 314 16.58 -25.60 -16.71
CA ARG A 314 15.71 -26.62 -17.33
C ARG A 314 15.52 -27.78 -16.40
#